data_7b7058b92a6e9733de899458443f9a80
#
_entry.id   7b7058b92a6e9733de899458443f9a80
#
_cell.length_a   1.000
_cell.length_b   1.000
_cell.length_c   1.000
_cell.angle_alpha   90.00
_cell.angle_beta   90.00
_cell.angle_gamma   90.00
#
_symmetry.space_group_name_H-M   'P 1'
#
loop_
_entity.id
_entity.type
_entity.pdbx_description
1 polymer ?
#
loop_
_entity_poly.entity_id
_entity_poly.type
_entity_poly.pdbx_seq_one_letter_code
_entity_poly.pdbx_strand_id
1 'polypeptide(L)'
;MNTDIVKHRYFISFAYDGTHYHGWQIQPNGHSVQAELQQALSLLLRTSIHVVGAGRTDTGVHARMMIAHFDFEGTLPMSVEQLQYKLNRILPPDMSTYKVYEVSLDDHARFTAKSRTYHYYVHNIKDPFCRSYSYAFHFHLDFEKMNQAATYLLEVDDFGAFCKSNSDAKTTLCKVTEARWIQIDNAHWYFVITANRFLRNMVRAVVGTLVDVGKGKITIKEFKKIVDGKKRTAAGESMPACALFLEKIVY
;
A
#
# COMPACT_ATOMS: atom_id res chain seq x y z
N MET A 1 20.23 37.99 17.92
CA MET A 1 20.31 36.65 18.50
C MET A 1 19.62 35.72 17.51
N ASN A 2 20.37 34.95 16.75
CA ASN A 2 19.77 33.86 15.97
C ASN A 2 19.33 32.80 16.98
N THR A 3 18.06 32.80 17.32
CA THR A 3 17.46 31.63 17.95
C THR A 3 17.39 30.56 16.87
N ASP A 4 18.27 29.56 16.96
CA ASP A 4 18.16 28.37 16.12
C ASP A 4 16.74 27.82 16.24
N ILE A 5 15.94 27.95 15.19
CA ILE A 5 14.57 27.45 15.17
C ILE A 5 14.66 25.92 15.19
N VAL A 6 14.28 25.32 16.31
CA VAL A 6 14.31 23.86 16.49
C VAL A 6 13.27 23.23 15.55
N LYS A 7 13.71 22.25 14.77
CA LYS A 7 12.87 21.48 13.87
C LYS A 7 12.36 20.21 14.57
N HIS A 8 11.08 19.93 14.44
CA HIS A 8 10.43 18.76 14.99
C HIS A 8 9.82 17.92 13.87
N ARG A 9 9.85 16.60 14.00
CA ARG A 9 9.25 15.66 13.06
C ARG A 9 8.04 14.99 13.68
N TYR A 10 6.97 14.91 12.89
CA TYR A 10 5.71 14.29 13.31
C TYR A 10 5.32 13.17 12.34
N PHE A 11 4.93 12.03 12.89
CA PHE A 11 4.27 10.97 12.12
C PHE A 11 2.76 11.16 12.20
N ILE A 12 2.09 10.84 11.08
CA ILE A 12 0.64 10.77 10.97
C ILE A 12 0.26 9.37 10.51
N SER A 13 -0.60 8.69 11.27
CA SER A 13 -1.26 7.46 10.84
C SER A 13 -2.67 7.78 10.37
N PHE A 14 -3.05 7.28 9.20
CA PHE A 14 -4.34 7.60 8.57
C PHE A 14 -4.77 6.53 7.57
N ALA A 15 -6.07 6.53 7.25
CA ALA A 15 -6.67 5.72 6.20
C ALA A 15 -7.17 6.58 5.05
N TYR A 16 -7.33 5.93 3.88
CA TYR A 16 -8.04 6.52 2.76
C TYR A 16 -8.66 5.46 1.84
N ASP A 17 -9.80 5.80 1.27
CA ASP A 17 -10.37 5.15 0.10
C ASP A 17 -9.70 5.74 -1.15
N GLY A 18 -8.94 4.92 -1.87
CA GLY A 18 -8.18 5.36 -3.04
C GLY A 18 -8.99 5.51 -4.32
N THR A 19 -10.31 5.24 -4.29
CA THR A 19 -11.17 5.17 -5.49
C THR A 19 -11.07 6.43 -6.36
N HIS A 20 -11.06 7.60 -5.73
CA HIS A 20 -11.06 8.90 -6.43
C HIS A 20 -9.67 9.53 -6.55
N TYR A 21 -8.61 8.81 -6.15
CA TYR A 21 -7.24 9.33 -6.17
C TYR A 21 -6.40 8.67 -7.25
N HIS A 22 -5.54 9.47 -7.87
CA HIS A 22 -4.48 8.99 -8.77
C HIS A 22 -3.29 8.39 -7.99
N GLY A 23 -3.60 7.74 -6.86
CA GLY A 23 -2.66 7.14 -5.93
C GLY A 23 -2.12 8.11 -4.89
N TRP A 24 -1.07 7.68 -4.19
CA TRP A 24 -0.48 8.46 -3.12
C TRP A 24 0.17 9.75 -3.60
N GLN A 25 1.08 9.66 -4.58
CA GLN A 25 2.05 10.71 -4.88
C GLN A 25 1.47 11.83 -5.72
N ILE A 26 1.80 13.08 -5.37
CA ILE A 26 1.55 14.27 -6.20
C ILE A 26 2.13 14.08 -7.59
N GLN A 27 1.32 14.35 -8.61
CA GLN A 27 1.68 14.33 -10.01
C GLN A 27 0.90 15.41 -10.77
N PRO A 28 1.42 15.92 -11.91
CA PRO A 28 0.87 17.12 -12.56
C PRO A 28 -0.61 17.01 -12.96
N ASN A 29 -1.09 15.81 -13.30
CA ASN A 29 -2.38 15.60 -13.94
C ASN A 29 -3.35 14.77 -13.08
N GLY A 30 -3.21 14.79 -11.75
CA GLY A 30 -4.06 13.95 -10.93
C GLY A 30 -4.20 14.37 -9.48
N HIS A 31 -5.40 14.28 -8.98
CA HIS A 31 -5.73 14.43 -7.56
C HIS A 31 -5.08 13.29 -6.76
N SER A 32 -4.33 13.58 -5.72
CA SER A 32 -3.57 12.59 -4.97
C SER A 32 -3.79 12.73 -3.46
N VAL A 33 -3.67 11.62 -2.75
CA VAL A 33 -3.79 11.58 -1.28
C VAL A 33 -2.77 12.50 -0.61
N GLN A 34 -1.55 12.56 -1.12
CA GLN A 34 -0.48 13.43 -0.61
C GLN A 34 -0.86 14.90 -0.72
N ALA A 35 -1.47 15.33 -1.83
CA ALA A 35 -1.86 16.71 -2.03
C ALA A 35 -2.92 17.14 -1.02
N GLU A 36 -3.95 16.30 -0.81
CA GLU A 36 -5.00 16.55 0.18
C GLU A 36 -4.43 16.72 1.59
N LEU A 37 -3.60 15.78 2.02
CA LEU A 37 -3.00 15.82 3.35
C LEU A 37 -2.08 17.03 3.52
N GLN A 38 -1.27 17.37 2.50
CA GLN A 38 -0.42 18.57 2.53
C GLN A 38 -1.23 19.85 2.62
N GLN A 39 -2.28 19.97 1.84
CA GLN A 39 -3.16 21.13 1.83
C GLN A 39 -3.84 21.31 3.20
N ALA A 40 -4.39 20.24 3.77
CA ALA A 40 -5.04 20.27 5.07
C ALA A 40 -4.06 20.69 6.19
N LEU A 41 -2.86 20.10 6.22
CA LEU A 41 -1.82 20.47 7.19
C LEU A 41 -1.38 21.93 7.02
N SER A 42 -1.12 22.35 5.78
CA SER A 42 -0.66 23.71 5.49
C SER A 42 -1.71 24.76 5.89
N LEU A 43 -2.99 24.45 5.70
CA LEU A 43 -4.10 25.32 6.13
C LEU A 43 -4.14 25.46 7.67
N LEU A 44 -4.06 24.34 8.39
CA LEU A 44 -4.15 24.35 9.86
C LEU A 44 -2.93 24.95 10.53
N LEU A 45 -1.74 24.70 9.97
CA LEU A 45 -0.48 25.18 10.53
C LEU A 45 -0.03 26.55 9.99
N ARG A 46 -0.78 27.10 9.02
CA ARG A 46 -0.54 28.40 8.38
C ARG A 46 0.87 28.56 7.79
N THR A 47 1.44 27.46 7.34
CA THR A 47 2.73 27.42 6.65
C THR A 47 2.73 26.30 5.64
N SER A 48 3.62 26.38 4.62
CA SER A 48 3.75 25.30 3.64
C SER A 48 4.33 24.05 4.30
N ILE A 49 3.58 22.97 4.31
CA ILE A 49 3.98 21.67 4.86
C ILE A 49 4.24 20.69 3.73
N HIS A 50 5.40 20.05 3.75
CA HIS A 50 5.72 18.93 2.87
C HIS A 50 5.53 17.61 3.59
N VAL A 51 4.82 16.66 2.96
CA VAL A 51 4.50 15.35 3.54
C VAL A 51 5.23 14.24 2.78
N VAL A 52 5.84 13.32 3.51
CA VAL A 52 6.53 12.14 2.97
C VAL A 52 5.87 10.85 3.46
N GLY A 53 5.30 10.07 2.55
CA GLY A 53 4.64 8.80 2.88
C GLY A 53 5.60 7.62 3.02
N ALA A 54 5.17 6.60 3.77
CA ALA A 54 5.89 5.35 3.97
C ALA A 54 6.05 4.50 2.70
N GLY A 55 5.24 4.76 1.68
CA GLY A 55 5.27 4.10 0.40
C GLY A 55 4.37 4.81 -0.61
N ARG A 56 4.44 4.35 -1.85
CA ARG A 56 3.53 4.80 -2.91
C ARG A 56 2.46 3.74 -3.11
N THR A 57 1.22 4.17 -3.28
CA THR A 57 0.13 3.33 -3.79
C THR A 57 -0.22 3.77 -5.20
N ASP A 58 -0.65 2.82 -6.03
CA ASP A 58 -1.14 3.10 -7.38
C ASP A 58 -2.54 3.72 -7.33
N THR A 59 -2.98 4.30 -8.44
CA THR A 59 -4.36 4.79 -8.65
C THR A 59 -5.39 3.74 -8.24
N GLY A 60 -6.36 4.11 -7.42
CA GLY A 60 -7.44 3.24 -6.95
C GLY A 60 -7.06 2.23 -5.85
N VAL A 61 -5.83 2.25 -5.36
CA VAL A 61 -5.38 1.41 -4.22
C VAL A 61 -5.73 2.12 -2.91
N HIS A 62 -6.29 1.38 -1.97
CA HIS A 62 -6.69 1.88 -0.66
C HIS A 62 -5.60 1.69 0.40
N ALA A 63 -5.74 2.39 1.53
CA ALA A 63 -4.96 2.13 2.71
C ALA A 63 -5.83 2.19 3.96
N ARG A 64 -5.80 1.15 4.78
CA ARG A 64 -6.36 1.18 6.14
C ARG A 64 -5.37 1.73 7.14
N MET A 65 -4.08 1.62 6.84
CA MET A 65 -3.01 2.17 7.67
C MET A 65 -1.87 2.69 6.78
N MET A 66 -1.93 3.96 6.41
CA MET A 66 -0.79 4.69 5.85
C MET A 66 -0.10 5.47 6.95
N ILE A 67 1.22 5.55 6.88
CA ILE A 67 2.02 6.46 7.72
C ILE A 67 2.71 7.47 6.82
N ALA A 68 2.67 8.72 7.21
CA ALA A 68 3.46 9.78 6.61
C ALA A 68 4.14 10.62 7.69
N HIS A 69 5.19 11.34 7.33
CA HIS A 69 5.77 12.34 8.22
C HIS A 69 5.78 13.72 7.58
N PHE A 70 5.79 14.71 8.45
CA PHE A 70 6.09 16.09 8.11
C PHE A 70 7.01 16.70 9.16
N ASP A 71 7.72 17.73 8.78
CA ASP A 71 8.56 18.51 9.67
C ASP A 71 7.90 19.86 9.93
N PHE A 72 8.09 20.37 11.15
CA PHE A 72 7.63 21.68 11.56
C PHE A 72 8.74 22.42 12.31
N GLU A 73 8.92 23.69 12.00
CA GLU A 73 9.90 24.56 12.67
C GLU A 73 9.27 25.28 13.85
N GLY A 74 9.86 25.13 15.03
CA GLY A 74 9.33 25.65 16.29
C GLY A 74 8.20 24.78 16.87
N THR A 75 7.48 25.31 17.84
CA THR A 75 6.39 24.60 18.53
C THR A 75 5.11 24.64 17.71
N LEU A 76 4.41 23.50 17.60
CA LEU A 76 3.09 23.46 16.96
C LEU A 76 2.13 24.46 17.65
N PRO A 77 1.27 25.17 16.86
CA PRO A 77 0.32 26.15 17.43
C PRO A 77 -0.86 25.49 18.18
N MET A 78 -0.88 24.16 18.26
CA MET A 78 -1.90 23.35 18.94
C MET A 78 -1.31 21.99 19.35
N SER A 79 -1.98 21.25 20.25
CA SER A 79 -1.56 19.88 20.59
C SER A 79 -1.76 18.92 19.41
N VAL A 80 -1.05 17.78 19.44
CA VAL A 80 -1.16 16.76 18.38
C VAL A 80 -2.56 16.15 18.29
N GLU A 81 -3.28 16.07 19.43
CA GLU A 81 -4.68 15.60 19.50
C GLU A 81 -5.63 16.63 18.85
N GLN A 82 -5.40 17.92 19.12
CA GLN A 82 -6.16 19.01 18.48
C GLN A 82 -5.89 19.06 16.97
N LEU A 83 -4.65 18.84 16.54
CA LEU A 83 -4.30 18.78 15.13
C LEU A 83 -5.00 17.59 14.45
N GLN A 84 -4.95 16.40 15.06
CA GLN A 84 -5.64 15.21 14.56
C GLN A 84 -7.17 15.44 14.45
N TYR A 85 -7.79 16.01 15.49
CA TYR A 85 -9.22 16.34 15.46
C TYR A 85 -9.57 17.32 14.32
N LYS A 86 -8.80 18.41 14.18
CA LYS A 86 -9.04 19.42 13.14
C LYS A 86 -8.79 18.85 11.73
N LEU A 87 -7.79 17.99 11.54
CA LEU A 87 -7.57 17.29 10.28
C LEU A 87 -8.82 16.50 9.87
N ASN A 88 -9.41 15.72 10.78
CA ASN A 88 -10.62 14.95 10.49
C ASN A 88 -11.88 15.82 10.24
N ARG A 89 -11.83 17.12 10.58
CA ARG A 89 -12.91 18.05 10.28
C ARG A 89 -12.82 18.69 8.90
N ILE A 90 -11.62 18.73 8.32
CA ILE A 90 -11.39 19.40 7.03
C ILE A 90 -11.01 18.45 5.91
N LEU A 91 -10.46 17.26 6.24
CA LEU A 91 -10.19 16.22 5.25
C LEU A 91 -11.51 15.73 4.62
N PRO A 92 -11.46 15.32 3.34
CA PRO A 92 -12.64 14.75 2.67
C PRO A 92 -13.09 13.44 3.34
N PRO A 93 -14.35 13.01 3.15
CA PRO A 93 -14.94 11.88 3.86
C PRO A 93 -14.27 10.53 3.56
N ASP A 94 -13.50 10.45 2.48
CA ASP A 94 -12.72 9.28 2.08
C ASP A 94 -11.30 9.26 2.69
N MET A 95 -10.99 10.18 3.62
CA MET A 95 -9.75 10.20 4.40
C MET A 95 -10.04 10.35 5.91
N SER A 96 -9.29 9.64 6.75
CA SER A 96 -9.41 9.73 8.20
C SER A 96 -8.05 9.59 8.88
N THR A 97 -7.69 10.57 9.72
CA THR A 97 -6.47 10.56 10.54
C THR A 97 -6.73 9.87 11.87
N TYR A 98 -5.90 8.90 12.23
CA TYR A 98 -6.01 8.15 13.48
C TYR A 98 -5.17 8.73 14.60
N LYS A 99 -3.93 9.15 14.28
CA LYS A 99 -2.99 9.66 15.28
C LYS A 99 -1.96 10.58 14.65
N VAL A 100 -1.58 11.64 15.36
CA VAL A 100 -0.40 12.47 15.12
C VAL A 100 0.50 12.35 16.34
N TYR A 101 1.81 12.15 16.16
CA TYR A 101 2.76 12.05 17.26
C TYR A 101 4.16 12.48 16.83
N GLU A 102 4.91 13.05 17.75
CA GLU A 102 6.28 13.44 17.54
C GLU A 102 7.22 12.23 17.53
N VAL A 103 8.24 12.28 16.67
CA VAL A 103 9.27 11.24 16.53
C VAL A 103 10.64 11.89 16.41
N SER A 104 11.70 11.08 16.51
CA SER A 104 13.06 11.57 16.25
C SER A 104 13.20 12.09 14.80
N LEU A 105 14.08 13.06 14.61
CA LEU A 105 14.45 13.53 13.26
C LEU A 105 15.12 12.43 12.41
N ASP A 106 15.68 11.41 13.05
CA ASP A 106 16.25 10.23 12.39
C ASP A 106 15.17 9.27 11.87
N ASP A 107 13.95 9.35 12.41
CA ASP A 107 12.84 8.53 11.94
C ASP A 107 12.32 9.05 10.61
N HIS A 108 12.18 8.14 9.65
CA HIS A 108 11.72 8.48 8.31
C HIS A 108 10.60 7.53 7.89
N ALA A 109 9.40 8.05 7.61
CA ALA A 109 8.21 7.22 7.31
C ALA A 109 8.48 6.11 6.27
N ARG A 110 9.35 6.36 5.28
CA ARG A 110 9.67 5.36 4.25
C ARG A 110 10.85 4.46 4.61
N PHE A 111 11.94 5.05 5.14
CA PHE A 111 13.23 4.34 5.22
C PHE A 111 13.43 3.60 6.53
N THR A 112 12.82 4.04 7.63
CA THR A 112 12.87 3.34 8.93
C THR A 112 11.78 2.27 9.08
N ALA A 113 10.81 2.20 8.16
CA ALA A 113 9.78 1.17 8.18
C ALA A 113 10.38 -0.21 7.85
N LYS A 114 10.19 -1.16 8.77
CA LYS A 114 10.70 -2.55 8.71
C LYS A 114 9.88 -3.43 7.79
N SER A 115 8.54 -3.28 7.83
CA SER A 115 7.67 -4.08 6.95
C SER A 115 6.40 -3.34 6.57
N ARG A 116 5.76 -3.80 5.49
CA ARG A 116 4.43 -3.41 5.01
C ARG A 116 3.63 -4.66 4.76
N THR A 117 2.35 -4.64 5.11
CA THR A 117 1.40 -5.72 4.83
C THR A 117 0.30 -5.20 3.91
N TYR A 118 0.00 -5.97 2.87
CA TYR A 118 -1.10 -5.70 1.95
C TYR A 118 -2.09 -6.86 2.00
N HIS A 119 -3.38 -6.51 1.87
CA HIS A 119 -4.44 -7.47 1.60
C HIS A 119 -5.04 -7.22 0.22
N TYR A 120 -5.31 -8.31 -0.52
CA TYR A 120 -6.04 -8.27 -1.78
C TYR A 120 -7.32 -9.10 -1.65
N TYR A 121 -8.48 -8.46 -1.71
CA TYR A 121 -9.78 -9.09 -1.45
C TYR A 121 -10.40 -9.63 -2.73
N VAL A 122 -11.01 -10.83 -2.65
CA VAL A 122 -11.74 -11.46 -3.75
C VAL A 122 -13.03 -12.12 -3.26
N HIS A 123 -14.03 -12.23 -4.14
CA HIS A 123 -15.31 -12.89 -3.84
C HIS A 123 -15.89 -13.56 -5.09
N ASN A 124 -16.74 -14.60 -4.89
CA ASN A 124 -17.35 -15.38 -5.98
C ASN A 124 -18.88 -15.30 -6.06
N ILE A 125 -19.49 -14.44 -5.26
CA ILE A 125 -20.91 -14.12 -5.32
C ILE A 125 -21.14 -12.69 -5.76
N LYS A 126 -22.33 -12.37 -6.27
CA LYS A 126 -22.71 -10.98 -6.53
C LYS A 126 -23.01 -10.29 -5.20
N ASP A 127 -22.12 -9.38 -4.78
CA ASP A 127 -22.30 -8.57 -3.57
C ASP A 127 -22.17 -7.07 -3.90
N PRO A 128 -23.27 -6.28 -3.78
CA PRO A 128 -23.26 -4.85 -4.04
C PRO A 128 -22.44 -4.05 -3.03
N PHE A 129 -22.19 -4.58 -1.81
CA PHE A 129 -21.49 -3.87 -0.74
C PHE A 129 -19.97 -3.98 -0.84
N CYS A 130 -19.44 -5.02 -1.48
CA CYS A 130 -18.00 -5.17 -1.63
C CYS A 130 -17.48 -4.89 -3.06
N ARG A 131 -18.34 -4.53 -4.01
CA ARG A 131 -17.99 -4.30 -5.43
C ARG A 131 -16.83 -3.32 -5.66
N SER A 132 -16.67 -2.32 -4.79
CA SER A 132 -15.63 -1.30 -4.90
C SER A 132 -14.35 -1.66 -4.12
N TYR A 133 -14.37 -2.76 -3.33
CA TYR A 133 -13.32 -3.09 -2.39
C TYR A 133 -12.84 -4.54 -2.49
N SER A 134 -13.38 -5.30 -3.46
CA SER A 134 -13.06 -6.70 -3.67
C SER A 134 -13.24 -7.06 -5.14
N TYR A 135 -12.41 -7.95 -5.66
CA TYR A 135 -12.51 -8.42 -7.03
C TYR A 135 -13.47 -9.60 -7.12
N ALA A 136 -14.55 -9.44 -7.91
CA ALA A 136 -15.48 -10.52 -8.21
C ALA A 136 -14.88 -11.48 -9.23
N PHE A 137 -14.91 -12.78 -8.95
CA PHE A 137 -14.57 -13.81 -9.92
C PHE A 137 -15.74 -14.78 -10.11
N HIS A 138 -15.93 -15.28 -11.34
CA HIS A 138 -17.06 -16.13 -11.71
C HIS A 138 -16.62 -17.51 -12.24
N PHE A 139 -15.44 -17.96 -11.82
CA PHE A 139 -14.81 -19.22 -12.19
C PHE A 139 -14.28 -19.91 -10.93
N HIS A 140 -14.02 -21.20 -11.04
CA HIS A 140 -13.41 -21.93 -9.93
C HIS A 140 -11.96 -21.48 -9.70
N LEU A 141 -11.59 -21.24 -8.43
CA LEU A 141 -10.21 -21.01 -7.99
C LEU A 141 -9.80 -22.09 -6.99
N ASP A 142 -8.71 -22.78 -7.27
CA ASP A 142 -8.09 -23.73 -6.38
C ASP A 142 -7.16 -22.98 -5.40
N PHE A 143 -7.73 -22.52 -4.28
CA PHE A 143 -6.98 -21.76 -3.27
C PHE A 143 -5.88 -22.58 -2.60
N GLU A 144 -6.00 -23.92 -2.56
CA GLU A 144 -4.96 -24.79 -2.01
C GLU A 144 -3.71 -24.75 -2.91
N LYS A 145 -3.88 -24.92 -4.22
CA LYS A 145 -2.77 -24.78 -5.18
C LYS A 145 -2.20 -23.36 -5.19
N MET A 146 -3.04 -22.33 -5.08
CA MET A 146 -2.59 -20.95 -4.98
C MET A 146 -1.73 -20.74 -3.73
N ASN A 147 -2.10 -21.34 -2.58
CA ASN A 147 -1.30 -21.29 -1.35
C ASN A 147 0.02 -22.06 -1.49
N GLN A 148 0.00 -23.25 -2.09
CA GLN A 148 1.23 -24.01 -2.38
C GLN A 148 2.18 -23.23 -3.30
N ALA A 149 1.67 -22.51 -4.30
CA ALA A 149 2.50 -21.65 -5.13
C ALA A 149 3.02 -20.43 -4.35
N ALA A 150 2.19 -19.82 -3.51
CA ALA A 150 2.55 -18.62 -2.75
C ALA A 150 3.69 -18.87 -1.74
N THR A 151 3.84 -20.09 -1.19
CA THR A 151 4.96 -20.42 -0.29
C THR A 151 6.32 -20.18 -0.93
N TYR A 152 6.45 -20.36 -2.25
CA TYR A 152 7.69 -20.11 -2.96
C TYR A 152 8.15 -18.65 -2.90
N LEU A 153 7.23 -17.70 -2.72
CA LEU A 153 7.57 -16.27 -2.55
C LEU A 153 8.35 -15.98 -1.26
N LEU A 154 8.33 -16.90 -0.28
CA LEU A 154 9.10 -16.79 0.96
C LEU A 154 10.56 -17.23 0.79
N GLU A 155 10.84 -17.99 -0.27
CA GLU A 155 12.15 -18.60 -0.55
C GLU A 155 13.01 -17.73 -1.48
N VAL A 156 12.41 -16.73 -2.15
CA VAL A 156 13.07 -15.90 -3.16
C VAL A 156 13.24 -14.47 -2.67
N ASP A 157 14.29 -13.80 -3.16
CA ASP A 157 14.56 -12.40 -2.84
C ASP A 157 14.39 -11.47 -4.04
N ASP A 158 14.41 -11.96 -5.28
CA ASP A 158 14.31 -11.15 -6.49
C ASP A 158 12.92 -11.25 -7.12
N PHE A 159 12.20 -10.13 -7.10
CA PHE A 159 10.82 -10.00 -7.59
C PHE A 159 10.72 -9.26 -8.93
N GLY A 160 11.75 -9.31 -9.76
CA GLY A 160 11.78 -8.66 -11.07
C GLY A 160 10.62 -9.06 -11.98
N ALA A 161 10.15 -10.33 -11.91
CA ALA A 161 8.97 -10.81 -12.63
C ALA A 161 7.68 -10.02 -12.32
N PHE A 162 7.60 -9.38 -11.16
CA PHE A 162 6.42 -8.67 -10.71
C PHE A 162 6.59 -7.14 -10.68
N CYS A 163 7.74 -6.63 -11.12
CA CYS A 163 8.02 -5.21 -11.20
C CYS A 163 7.40 -4.60 -12.46
N LYS A 164 6.72 -3.45 -12.34
CA LYS A 164 6.25 -2.71 -13.51
C LYS A 164 7.43 -2.37 -14.43
N SER A 165 7.28 -2.62 -15.72
CA SER A 165 8.27 -2.22 -16.73
C SER A 165 8.53 -0.71 -16.64
N ASN A 166 9.76 -0.27 -16.88
CA ASN A 166 10.19 1.13 -16.78
C ASN A 166 9.96 1.73 -15.37
N SER A 167 10.21 0.93 -14.33
CA SER A 167 10.18 1.41 -12.95
C SER A 167 11.52 2.04 -12.56
N ASP A 168 11.49 3.13 -11.77
CA ASP A 168 12.67 3.80 -11.19
C ASP A 168 13.37 2.98 -10.08
N ALA A 169 13.00 1.71 -9.91
CA ALA A 169 13.55 0.86 -8.86
C ALA A 169 15.03 0.53 -9.15
N LYS A 170 15.91 0.94 -8.24
CA LYS A 170 17.36 0.64 -8.33
C LYS A 170 17.67 -0.86 -8.15
N THR A 171 16.77 -1.62 -7.53
CA THR A 171 16.89 -3.05 -7.29
C THR A 171 15.50 -3.68 -7.24
N THR A 172 15.41 -4.95 -7.65
CA THR A 172 14.19 -5.77 -7.59
C THR A 172 14.14 -6.66 -6.34
N LEU A 173 15.12 -6.51 -5.45
CA LEU A 173 15.21 -7.29 -4.22
C LEU A 173 14.17 -6.85 -3.19
N CYS A 174 13.42 -7.82 -2.66
CA CYS A 174 12.45 -7.68 -1.58
C CYS A 174 12.54 -8.93 -0.69
N LYS A 175 12.28 -8.79 0.61
CA LYS A 175 12.18 -9.93 1.52
C LYS A 175 10.72 -10.11 1.92
N VAL A 176 10.06 -11.11 1.36
CA VAL A 176 8.69 -11.50 1.73
C VAL A 176 8.76 -12.40 2.96
N THR A 177 7.93 -12.11 3.96
CA THR A 177 7.86 -12.85 5.22
C THR A 177 6.50 -13.54 5.43
N GLU A 178 5.49 -13.15 4.66
CA GLU A 178 4.18 -13.78 4.65
C GLU A 178 3.57 -13.67 3.25
N ALA A 179 2.99 -14.76 2.74
CA ALA A 179 2.26 -14.78 1.47
C ALA A 179 1.28 -15.97 1.49
N ARG A 180 -0.01 -15.69 1.69
CA ARG A 180 -1.04 -16.75 1.73
C ARG A 180 -2.43 -16.21 1.49
N TRP A 181 -3.30 -17.08 0.98
CA TRP A 181 -4.75 -16.86 0.88
C TRP A 181 -5.44 -17.30 2.16
N ILE A 182 -6.36 -16.48 2.63
CA ILE A 182 -7.15 -16.72 3.83
C ILE A 182 -8.63 -16.63 3.43
N GLN A 183 -9.39 -17.65 3.81
CA GLN A 183 -10.83 -17.65 3.65
C GLN A 183 -11.48 -16.84 4.79
N ILE A 184 -12.39 -15.93 4.45
CA ILE A 184 -13.19 -15.16 5.39
C ILE A 184 -14.47 -15.95 5.69
N ASP A 185 -15.15 -16.38 4.61
CA ASP A 185 -16.36 -17.19 4.63
C ASP A 185 -16.48 -18.00 3.33
N ASN A 186 -17.63 -18.60 3.07
CA ASN A 186 -17.83 -19.46 1.88
C ASN A 186 -17.69 -18.74 0.53
N ALA A 187 -17.74 -17.41 0.52
CA ALA A 187 -17.77 -16.60 -0.68
C ALA A 187 -16.62 -15.57 -0.79
N HIS A 188 -15.93 -15.30 0.30
CA HIS A 188 -14.95 -14.23 0.39
C HIS A 188 -13.59 -14.75 0.86
N TRP A 189 -12.53 -14.28 0.22
CA TRP A 189 -11.13 -14.56 0.55
C TRP A 189 -10.30 -13.28 0.45
N TYR A 190 -9.15 -13.29 1.09
CA TYR A 190 -8.12 -12.31 0.82
C TYR A 190 -6.73 -12.95 0.76
N PHE A 191 -5.87 -12.37 -0.04
CA PHE A 191 -4.45 -12.68 -0.07
C PHE A 191 -3.72 -11.71 0.82
N VAL A 192 -2.99 -12.21 1.82
CA VAL A 192 -2.10 -11.40 2.65
C VAL A 192 -0.67 -11.56 2.15
N ILE A 193 0.04 -10.44 2.04
CA ILE A 193 1.47 -10.43 1.76
C ILE A 193 2.17 -9.37 2.60
N THR A 194 3.24 -9.80 3.28
CA THR A 194 4.09 -8.92 4.11
C THR A 194 5.51 -8.97 3.60
N ALA A 195 6.14 -7.81 3.42
CA ALA A 195 7.53 -7.70 3.00
C ALA A 195 8.20 -6.44 3.59
N ASN A 196 9.55 -6.41 3.59
CA ASN A 196 10.32 -5.22 3.96
C ASN A 196 10.08 -4.04 3.01
N ARG A 197 9.84 -4.32 1.73
CA ARG A 197 9.46 -3.35 0.69
C ARG A 197 8.70 -4.04 -0.43
N PHE A 198 8.02 -3.23 -1.25
CA PHE A 198 7.38 -3.69 -2.48
C PHE A 198 7.83 -2.86 -3.68
N LEU A 199 7.88 -3.50 -4.84
CA LEU A 199 8.08 -2.86 -6.12
C LEU A 199 6.74 -2.29 -6.64
N ARG A 200 6.82 -1.35 -7.56
CA ARG A 200 5.63 -0.78 -8.20
C ARG A 200 4.82 -1.90 -8.87
N ASN A 201 3.52 -1.96 -8.54
CA ASN A 201 2.57 -2.94 -9.05
C ASN A 201 2.81 -4.41 -8.62
N MET A 202 3.81 -4.68 -7.76
CA MET A 202 4.24 -6.03 -7.40
C MET A 202 3.09 -6.89 -6.87
N VAL A 203 2.36 -6.44 -5.86
CA VAL A 203 1.30 -7.25 -5.23
C VAL A 203 0.22 -7.64 -6.24
N ARG A 204 -0.22 -6.72 -7.07
CA ARG A 204 -1.24 -6.96 -8.10
C ARG A 204 -0.79 -7.98 -9.15
N ALA A 205 0.48 -7.95 -9.54
CA ALA A 205 1.06 -8.91 -10.48
C ALA A 205 1.25 -10.30 -9.84
N VAL A 206 1.68 -10.37 -8.58
CA VAL A 206 1.74 -11.61 -7.80
C VAL A 206 0.37 -12.27 -7.72
N VAL A 207 -0.65 -11.51 -7.30
CA VAL A 207 -2.02 -12.02 -7.18
C VAL A 207 -2.55 -12.52 -8.53
N GLY A 208 -2.33 -11.77 -9.62
CA GLY A 208 -2.77 -12.19 -10.96
C GLY A 208 -2.12 -13.49 -11.41
N THR A 209 -0.82 -13.67 -11.12
CA THR A 209 -0.11 -14.91 -11.46
C THR A 209 -0.57 -16.09 -10.59
N LEU A 210 -0.86 -15.86 -9.30
CA LEU A 210 -1.47 -16.88 -8.42
C LEU A 210 -2.88 -17.26 -8.88
N VAL A 211 -3.67 -16.30 -9.37
CA VAL A 211 -4.99 -16.56 -9.95
C VAL A 211 -4.89 -17.44 -11.21
N ASP A 212 -3.85 -17.27 -12.04
CA ASP A 212 -3.60 -18.15 -13.17
C ASP A 212 -3.27 -19.59 -12.72
N VAL A 213 -2.59 -19.78 -11.56
CA VAL A 213 -2.44 -21.09 -10.93
C VAL A 213 -3.77 -21.66 -10.45
N GLY A 214 -4.58 -20.84 -9.76
CA GLY A 214 -5.88 -21.26 -9.23
C GLY A 214 -6.88 -21.67 -10.33
N LYS A 215 -6.77 -21.07 -11.51
CA LYS A 215 -7.53 -21.43 -12.72
C LYS A 215 -7.01 -22.71 -13.40
N GLY A 216 -5.85 -23.22 -13.01
CA GLY A 216 -5.17 -24.31 -13.72
C GLY A 216 -4.58 -23.89 -15.06
N LYS A 217 -4.46 -22.59 -15.34
CA LYS A 217 -3.86 -22.05 -16.58
C LYS A 217 -2.35 -22.25 -16.59
N ILE A 218 -1.73 -22.19 -15.42
CA ILE A 218 -0.32 -22.54 -15.21
C ILE A 218 -0.18 -23.48 -14.00
N THR A 219 0.81 -24.33 -14.04
CA THR A 219 1.17 -25.21 -12.94
C THR A 219 2.02 -24.47 -11.90
N ILE A 220 2.15 -25.04 -10.68
CA ILE A 220 3.06 -24.52 -9.64
C ILE A 220 4.51 -24.50 -10.15
N LYS A 221 4.91 -25.50 -10.96
CA LYS A 221 6.25 -25.55 -11.56
C LYS A 221 6.48 -24.38 -12.54
N GLU A 222 5.48 -24.02 -13.32
CA GLU A 222 5.55 -22.88 -14.23
C GLU A 222 5.53 -21.56 -13.46
N PHE A 223 4.75 -21.44 -12.39
CA PHE A 223 4.81 -20.30 -11.48
C PHE A 223 6.23 -20.06 -10.96
N LYS A 224 6.91 -21.11 -10.45
CA LYS A 224 8.31 -21.02 -10.00
C LYS A 224 9.23 -20.54 -11.13
N LYS A 225 9.11 -21.11 -12.34
CA LYS A 225 9.89 -20.66 -13.51
C LYS A 225 9.64 -19.20 -13.88
N ILE A 226 8.41 -18.69 -13.72
CA ILE A 226 8.08 -17.28 -13.96
C ILE A 226 8.81 -16.39 -12.96
N VAL A 227 8.77 -16.74 -11.67
CA VAL A 227 9.47 -16.01 -10.60
C VAL A 227 10.97 -15.98 -10.88
N ASP A 228 11.59 -17.13 -11.12
CA ASP A 228 13.03 -17.27 -11.36
C ASP A 228 13.49 -16.59 -12.66
N GLY A 229 12.62 -16.53 -13.64
CA GLY A 229 12.87 -15.90 -14.94
C GLY A 229 12.93 -14.38 -14.90
N LYS A 230 12.43 -13.74 -13.84
CA LYS A 230 12.48 -12.29 -13.57
C LYS A 230 11.93 -11.41 -14.69
N LYS A 231 11.15 -11.97 -15.62
CA LYS A 231 10.56 -11.27 -16.77
C LYS A 231 9.10 -10.91 -16.50
N ARG A 232 8.77 -9.61 -16.45
CA ARG A 232 7.39 -9.13 -16.23
C ARG A 232 6.39 -9.66 -17.27
N THR A 233 6.84 -9.84 -18.51
CA THR A 233 6.01 -10.35 -19.61
C THR A 233 5.60 -11.81 -19.47
N ALA A 234 6.28 -12.58 -18.63
CA ALA A 234 5.93 -13.96 -18.33
C ALA A 234 4.93 -14.09 -17.16
N ALA A 235 4.83 -13.09 -16.31
CA ALA A 235 3.88 -13.07 -15.20
C ALA A 235 2.46 -12.73 -15.67
N GLY A 236 1.47 -13.14 -14.87
CA GLY A 236 0.07 -12.86 -15.11
C GLY A 236 -0.27 -11.38 -15.16
N GLU A 237 -1.46 -11.05 -15.60
CA GLU A 237 -1.97 -9.68 -15.62
C GLU A 237 -2.05 -9.09 -14.20
N SER A 238 -1.87 -7.78 -14.13
CA SER A 238 -2.03 -7.09 -12.84
C SER A 238 -3.49 -6.99 -12.48
N MET A 239 -3.85 -7.53 -11.32
CA MET A 239 -5.23 -7.48 -10.82
C MET A 239 -5.71 -6.04 -10.59
N PRO A 240 -7.03 -5.77 -10.64
CA PRO A 240 -7.61 -4.44 -10.37
C PRO A 240 -7.14 -3.84 -9.05
N ALA A 241 -6.97 -2.51 -9.03
CA ALA A 241 -6.45 -1.78 -7.87
C ALA A 241 -7.47 -1.71 -6.72
N CYS A 242 -8.76 -1.64 -7.04
CA CYS A 242 -9.86 -1.45 -6.07
C CYS A 242 -9.98 -2.54 -4.99
N ALA A 243 -9.31 -3.67 -5.16
CA ALA A 243 -9.32 -4.75 -4.17
C ALA A 243 -8.04 -4.79 -3.30
N LEU A 244 -7.09 -3.88 -3.56
CA LEU A 244 -5.81 -3.85 -2.86
C LEU A 244 -5.80 -2.79 -1.75
N PHE A 245 -5.41 -3.23 -0.54
CA PHE A 245 -5.31 -2.39 0.64
C PHE A 245 -3.93 -2.49 1.29
N LEU A 246 -3.33 -1.35 1.59
CA LEU A 246 -2.23 -1.27 2.54
C LEU A 246 -2.81 -1.37 3.95
N GLU A 247 -2.55 -2.49 4.64
CA GLU A 247 -3.18 -2.82 5.92
C GLU A 247 -2.33 -2.41 7.13
N LYS A 248 -1.01 -2.53 7.02
CA LYS A 248 -0.13 -2.31 8.16
C LYS A 248 1.26 -1.87 7.73
N ILE A 249 1.87 -1.01 8.53
CA ILE A 249 3.29 -0.64 8.44
C ILE A 249 3.90 -0.81 9.82
N VAL A 250 5.09 -1.42 9.91
CA VAL A 250 5.81 -1.64 11.18
C VAL A 250 7.15 -0.90 11.12
N TYR A 251 7.48 -0.22 12.20
CA TYR A 251 8.72 0.52 12.45
C TYR A 251 9.59 -0.14 13.50
#